data_f4349f1e4d383709f0dab1542c130173
#
_entry.id   f4349f1e4d383709f0dab1542c130173
#
_cell.length_a   1.000
_cell.length_b   1.000
_cell.length_c   1.000
_cell.angle_alpha   90.00
_cell.angle_beta   90.00
_cell.angle_gamma   90.00
#
_symmetry.space_group_name_H-M   'P 1'
#
loop_
_entity.id
_entity.type
_entity.pdbx_description
1 polymer ?
#
loop_
_entity_poly.entity_id
_entity_poly.type
_entity_poly.pdbx_seq_one_letter_code
_entity_poly.pdbx_strand_id
1 'polypeptide(L)'
;EVQDASLDETKTLAIAIQHVISEDRDIAFAFAGLPSMISEVVNSDTLTFLRRAVPVALEAIPIPDVAFSLADTMRRLGGMEISDGLVDQLARASAGYPFMVQLVGYQTWQTAFRRLDRKGGEVTARDVEEGIGEARRRFDAMVIEPAMHHLPPSAVRFLLAMAEDGDRTSETAEVAARLNGSITSVSPLRARL
;
A
#
# COMPACT_ATOMS: atom_id res chain seq x y z
N GLU A 1 1.94 -0.51 16.64
CA GLU A 1 2.12 0.49 15.58
C GLU A 1 2.42 1.85 16.20
N VAL A 2 3.44 2.54 15.72
CA VAL A 2 3.83 3.86 16.27
C VAL A 2 2.80 4.94 15.95
N GLN A 3 1.87 4.68 15.05
CA GLN A 3 0.85 5.63 14.60
C GLN A 3 -0.15 6.05 15.67
N ASP A 4 -0.43 5.18 16.64
CA ASP A 4 -1.38 5.45 17.72
C ASP A 4 -0.71 5.95 19.00
N ALA A 5 0.63 5.93 19.04
CA ALA A 5 1.40 6.44 20.18
C ALA A 5 1.63 7.95 20.02
N SER A 6 1.48 8.68 21.11
CA SER A 6 1.87 10.09 21.13
C SER A 6 3.38 10.23 20.91
N LEU A 7 3.80 11.38 20.37
CA LEU A 7 5.22 11.67 20.16
C LEU A 7 6.04 11.51 21.45
N ASP A 8 5.46 11.86 22.61
CA ASP A 8 6.12 11.75 23.92
C ASP A 8 6.27 10.29 24.38
N GLU A 9 5.28 9.43 24.13
CA GLU A 9 5.39 7.99 24.39
C GLU A 9 6.45 7.35 23.49
N THR A 10 6.48 7.72 22.21
CA THR A 10 7.50 7.27 21.27
C THR A 10 8.89 7.70 21.70
N LYS A 11 9.06 8.95 22.17
CA LYS A 11 10.34 9.44 22.73
C LYS A 11 10.76 8.64 23.98
N THR A 12 9.83 8.41 24.89
CA THR A 12 10.11 7.66 26.11
C THR A 12 10.59 6.24 25.81
N LEU A 13 9.91 5.55 24.89
CA LEU A 13 10.30 4.23 24.43
C LEU A 13 11.68 4.26 23.75
N ALA A 14 11.91 5.21 22.87
CA ALA A 14 13.18 5.33 22.17
C ALA A 14 14.37 5.61 23.10
N ILE A 15 14.18 6.43 24.16
CA ILE A 15 15.20 6.65 25.19
C ILE A 15 15.50 5.36 25.96
N ALA A 16 14.46 4.59 26.32
CA ALA A 16 14.65 3.31 26.98
C ALA A 16 15.44 2.32 26.09
N ILE A 17 15.13 2.27 24.80
CA ILE A 17 15.85 1.47 23.80
C ILE A 17 17.30 1.91 23.69
N GLN A 18 17.57 3.21 23.64
CA GLN A 18 18.93 3.75 23.60
C GLN A 18 19.73 3.29 24.83
N HIS A 19 19.12 3.30 26.00
CA HIS A 19 19.76 2.86 27.23
C HIS A 19 20.14 1.37 27.19
N VAL A 20 19.24 0.53 26.72
CA VAL A 20 19.47 -0.92 26.56
C VAL A 20 20.59 -1.20 25.54
N ILE A 21 20.62 -0.46 24.42
CA ILE A 21 21.69 -0.57 23.42
C ILE A 21 23.04 -0.10 24.02
N SER A 22 23.04 0.97 24.83
CA SER A 22 24.27 1.49 25.46
C SER A 22 24.85 0.55 26.52
N GLU A 23 24.07 -0.38 27.04
CA GLU A 23 24.50 -1.44 27.94
C GLU A 23 25.09 -2.68 27.23
N ASP A 24 25.30 -2.57 25.90
CA ASP A 24 25.83 -3.64 25.04
C ASP A 24 25.02 -4.94 25.14
N ARG A 25 23.69 -4.82 25.28
CA ARG A 25 22.76 -5.94 25.29
C ARG A 25 22.55 -6.45 23.88
N ASP A 26 22.48 -7.76 23.72
CA ASP A 26 22.20 -8.44 22.45
C ASP A 26 20.70 -8.30 22.07
N ILE A 27 20.31 -7.08 21.67
CA ILE A 27 18.94 -6.71 21.33
C ILE A 27 18.92 -5.90 20.02
N ALA A 28 17.98 -6.23 19.15
CA ALA A 28 17.68 -5.48 17.96
C ALA A 28 16.24 -4.95 17.98
N PHE A 29 16.04 -3.75 17.43
CA PHE A 29 14.73 -3.12 17.35
C PHE A 29 14.41 -2.78 15.89
N ALA A 30 13.15 -2.98 15.51
CA ALA A 30 12.61 -2.52 14.24
C ALA A 30 11.39 -1.63 14.50
N PHE A 31 11.34 -0.49 13.82
CA PHE A 31 10.22 0.43 13.87
C PHE A 31 9.55 0.48 12.51
N ALA A 32 8.23 0.50 12.49
CA ALA A 32 7.46 0.69 11.28
C ALA A 32 6.46 1.83 11.49
N GLY A 33 6.28 2.64 10.48
CA GLY A 33 5.35 3.77 10.49
C GLY A 33 5.28 4.48 9.15
N LEU A 34 4.40 5.45 9.03
CA LEU A 34 4.32 6.27 7.82
C LEU A 34 5.56 7.15 7.67
N PRO A 35 6.01 7.43 6.43
CA PRO A 35 7.22 8.22 6.16
C PRO A 35 7.25 9.58 6.88
N SER A 36 6.11 10.27 6.98
CA SER A 36 5.98 11.54 7.69
C SER A 36 6.28 11.41 9.18
N MET A 37 5.73 10.40 9.84
CA MET A 37 5.96 10.15 11.27
C MET A 37 7.39 9.67 11.54
N ILE A 38 7.92 8.80 10.70
CA ILE A 38 9.32 8.36 10.81
C ILE A 38 10.24 9.58 10.67
N SER A 39 9.98 10.45 9.72
CA SER A 39 10.76 11.69 9.53
C SER A 39 10.68 12.60 10.75
N GLU A 40 9.51 12.76 11.37
CA GLU A 40 9.33 13.57 12.58
C GLU A 40 10.13 12.99 13.76
N VAL A 41 10.04 11.68 13.97
CA VAL A 41 10.75 10.98 15.06
C VAL A 41 12.27 11.05 14.85
N VAL A 42 12.75 10.77 13.64
CA VAL A 42 14.19 10.76 13.30
C VAL A 42 14.80 12.18 13.36
N ASN A 43 14.03 13.20 13.01
CA ASN A 43 14.47 14.60 13.05
C ASN A 43 14.32 15.24 14.43
N SER A 44 13.74 14.53 15.41
CA SER A 44 13.68 15.01 16.79
C SER A 44 15.09 15.15 17.37
N ASP A 45 15.38 16.30 17.98
CA ASP A 45 16.69 16.59 18.60
C ASP A 45 17.02 15.62 19.75
N THR A 46 16.02 15.00 20.34
CA THR A 46 16.15 14.07 21.47
C THR A 46 16.53 12.65 21.02
N LEU A 47 16.28 12.29 19.75
CA LEU A 47 16.39 10.92 19.24
C LEU A 47 17.46 10.78 18.14
N THR A 48 18.55 11.50 18.27
CA THR A 48 19.64 11.54 17.27
C THR A 48 20.25 10.17 16.95
N PHE A 49 20.18 9.22 17.90
CA PHE A 49 20.68 7.86 17.67
C PHE A 49 19.88 7.10 16.62
N LEU A 50 18.59 7.40 16.43
CA LEU A 50 17.74 6.77 15.39
C LEU A 50 18.21 7.14 13.97
N ARG A 51 18.96 8.22 13.80
CA ARG A 51 19.60 8.57 12.50
C ARG A 51 20.62 7.52 12.04
N ARG A 52 21.06 6.64 12.94
CA ARG A 52 21.95 5.51 12.62
C ARG A 52 21.22 4.24 12.27
N ALA A 53 19.88 4.20 12.43
CA ALA A 53 19.06 3.07 12.02
C ALA A 53 19.10 2.92 10.49
N VAL A 54 19.02 1.69 10.03
CA VAL A 54 18.97 1.39 8.60
C VAL A 54 17.53 1.65 8.12
N PRO A 55 17.29 2.65 7.25
CA PRO A 55 15.97 2.88 6.71
C PRO A 55 15.62 1.80 5.68
N VAL A 56 14.42 1.23 5.79
CA VAL A 56 13.87 0.30 4.81
C VAL A 56 12.55 0.88 4.30
N ALA A 57 12.53 1.27 3.03
CA ALA A 57 11.29 1.68 2.36
C ALA A 57 10.55 0.43 1.88
N LEU A 58 9.28 0.30 2.29
CA LEU A 58 8.39 -0.73 1.77
C LEU A 58 7.69 -0.18 0.53
N GLU A 59 8.16 -0.60 -0.62
CA GLU A 59 7.59 -0.24 -1.92
C GLU A 59 6.54 -1.26 -2.38
N ALA A 60 5.97 -1.03 -3.57
CA ALA A 60 5.10 -2.02 -4.20
C ALA A 60 5.85 -3.34 -4.42
N ILE A 61 5.17 -4.46 -4.18
CA ILE A 61 5.74 -5.80 -4.37
C ILE A 61 5.93 -6.02 -5.88
N PRO A 62 7.10 -6.52 -6.32
CA PRO A 62 7.33 -6.84 -7.73
C PRO A 62 6.26 -7.80 -8.28
N ILE A 63 5.72 -7.51 -9.46
CA ILE A 63 4.65 -8.31 -10.06
C ILE A 63 4.98 -9.80 -10.17
N PRO A 64 6.21 -10.23 -10.53
CA PRO A 64 6.57 -11.65 -10.53
C PRO A 64 6.45 -12.31 -9.14
N ASP A 65 6.81 -11.60 -8.07
CA ASP A 65 6.74 -12.12 -6.70
C ASP A 65 5.27 -12.24 -6.24
N VAL A 66 4.43 -11.26 -6.62
CA VAL A 66 2.98 -11.33 -6.41
C VAL A 66 2.39 -12.54 -7.14
N ALA A 67 2.74 -12.73 -8.42
CA ALA A 67 2.25 -13.85 -9.22
C ALA A 67 2.64 -15.19 -8.58
N PHE A 68 3.90 -15.35 -8.19
CA PHE A 68 4.38 -16.55 -7.50
C PHE A 68 3.60 -16.80 -6.20
N SER A 69 3.44 -15.79 -5.37
CA SER A 69 2.75 -15.91 -4.08
C SER A 69 1.26 -16.25 -4.24
N LEU A 70 0.57 -15.64 -5.20
CA LEU A 70 -0.84 -15.93 -5.50
C LEU A 70 -1.01 -17.36 -6.01
N ALA A 71 -0.18 -17.81 -6.96
CA ALA A 71 -0.22 -19.16 -7.49
C ALA A 71 0.00 -20.22 -6.40
N ASP A 72 1.05 -20.02 -5.60
CA ASP A 72 1.40 -20.93 -4.51
C ASP A 72 0.28 -21.00 -3.46
N THR A 73 -0.26 -19.85 -3.06
CA THR A 73 -1.35 -19.77 -2.07
C THR A 73 -2.62 -20.44 -2.58
N MET A 74 -3.03 -20.17 -3.82
CA MET A 74 -4.22 -20.80 -4.41
C MET A 74 -4.10 -22.31 -4.51
N ARG A 75 -2.94 -22.83 -4.94
CA ARG A 75 -2.71 -24.27 -5.04
C ARG A 75 -2.63 -24.94 -3.67
N ARG A 76 -1.75 -24.45 -2.78
CA ARG A 76 -1.47 -25.14 -1.51
C ARG A 76 -2.54 -24.95 -0.44
N LEU A 77 -3.07 -23.75 -0.33
CA LEU A 77 -4.05 -23.41 0.73
C LEU A 77 -5.45 -23.33 0.21
N GLY A 78 -5.63 -22.85 -1.00
CA GLY A 78 -6.95 -22.67 -1.62
C GLY A 78 -7.52 -23.92 -2.29
N GLY A 79 -6.71 -24.94 -2.54
CA GLY A 79 -7.13 -26.14 -3.26
C GLY A 79 -7.57 -25.86 -4.71
N MET A 80 -7.03 -24.79 -5.31
CA MET A 80 -7.40 -24.33 -6.64
C MET A 80 -6.22 -24.40 -7.59
N GLU A 81 -6.44 -24.96 -8.78
CA GLU A 81 -5.49 -24.83 -9.89
C GLU A 81 -5.77 -23.54 -10.66
N ILE A 82 -4.72 -22.83 -10.99
CA ILE A 82 -4.80 -21.58 -11.76
C ILE A 82 -3.66 -21.53 -12.79
N SER A 83 -3.98 -21.13 -14.02
CA SER A 83 -2.99 -20.97 -15.08
C SER A 83 -2.12 -19.73 -14.87
N ASP A 84 -0.87 -19.77 -15.37
CA ASP A 84 0.08 -18.68 -15.19
C ASP A 84 -0.41 -17.35 -15.79
N GLY A 85 -1.11 -17.39 -16.92
CA GLY A 85 -1.69 -16.19 -17.54
C GLY A 85 -2.74 -15.51 -16.67
N LEU A 86 -3.57 -16.30 -15.97
CA LEU A 86 -4.57 -15.77 -15.03
C LEU A 86 -3.95 -15.24 -13.75
N VAL A 87 -2.88 -15.89 -13.28
CA VAL A 87 -2.09 -15.40 -12.14
C VAL A 87 -1.43 -14.06 -12.47
N ASP A 88 -0.83 -13.93 -13.66
CA ASP A 88 -0.22 -12.67 -14.10
C ASP A 88 -1.25 -11.53 -14.20
N GLN A 89 -2.46 -11.83 -14.69
CA GLN A 89 -3.57 -10.88 -14.71
C GLN A 89 -3.95 -10.40 -13.30
N LEU A 90 -4.04 -11.30 -12.30
CA LEU A 90 -4.29 -10.95 -10.91
C LEU A 90 -3.17 -10.10 -10.32
N ALA A 91 -1.92 -10.50 -10.57
CA ALA A 91 -0.75 -9.78 -10.06
C ALA A 91 -0.71 -8.35 -10.60
N ARG A 92 -0.93 -8.16 -11.91
CA ARG A 92 -1.01 -6.82 -12.51
C ARG A 92 -2.19 -6.00 -11.97
N ALA A 93 -3.34 -6.62 -11.75
CA ALA A 93 -4.51 -5.92 -11.20
C ALA A 93 -4.28 -5.40 -9.78
N SER A 94 -3.36 -5.99 -9.02
CA SER A 94 -2.98 -5.53 -7.68
C SER A 94 -2.01 -4.33 -7.69
N ALA A 95 -1.35 -4.06 -8.82
CA ALA A 95 -0.25 -3.10 -8.94
C ALA A 95 0.86 -3.30 -7.88
N GLY A 96 0.98 -4.50 -7.30
CA GLY A 96 1.92 -4.80 -6.22
C GLY A 96 1.54 -4.20 -4.86
N TYR A 97 0.37 -3.57 -4.72
CA TYR A 97 -0.08 -3.01 -3.46
C TYR A 97 -0.54 -4.14 -2.51
N PRO A 98 0.08 -4.32 -1.32
CA PRO A 98 -0.13 -5.51 -0.49
C PRO A 98 -1.59 -5.80 -0.16
N PHE A 99 -2.37 -4.78 0.18
CA PHE A 99 -3.79 -4.94 0.49
C PHE A 99 -4.60 -5.36 -0.76
N MET A 100 -4.28 -4.79 -1.93
CA MET A 100 -4.94 -5.16 -3.17
C MET A 100 -4.54 -6.57 -3.63
N VAL A 101 -3.30 -7.02 -3.37
CA VAL A 101 -2.87 -8.41 -3.60
C VAL A 101 -3.78 -9.39 -2.84
N GLN A 102 -4.01 -9.12 -1.56
CA GLN A 102 -4.92 -9.94 -0.75
C GLN A 102 -6.35 -9.90 -1.28
N LEU A 103 -6.86 -8.73 -1.66
CA LEU A 103 -8.22 -8.59 -2.18
C LEU A 103 -8.42 -9.35 -3.48
N VAL A 104 -7.56 -9.18 -4.48
CA VAL A 104 -7.72 -9.87 -5.77
C VAL A 104 -7.61 -11.38 -5.61
N GLY A 105 -6.67 -11.85 -4.79
CA GLY A 105 -6.50 -13.27 -4.48
C GLY A 105 -7.73 -13.86 -3.79
N TYR A 106 -8.18 -13.23 -2.71
CA TYR A 106 -9.32 -13.69 -1.94
C TYR A 106 -10.63 -13.66 -2.72
N GLN A 107 -10.94 -12.57 -3.43
CA GLN A 107 -12.19 -12.45 -4.18
C GLN A 107 -12.25 -13.44 -5.35
N THR A 108 -11.14 -13.64 -6.05
CA THR A 108 -11.06 -14.64 -7.12
C THR A 108 -11.24 -16.05 -6.58
N TRP A 109 -10.51 -16.40 -5.51
CA TRP A 109 -10.68 -17.69 -4.85
C TRP A 109 -12.14 -17.90 -4.39
N GLN A 110 -12.74 -16.91 -3.75
CA GLN A 110 -14.11 -16.99 -3.25
C GLN A 110 -15.14 -17.18 -4.38
N THR A 111 -14.92 -16.53 -5.53
CA THR A 111 -15.78 -16.67 -6.71
C THR A 111 -15.68 -18.09 -7.30
N ALA A 112 -14.47 -18.59 -7.50
CA ALA A 112 -14.24 -19.95 -7.97
C ALA A 112 -14.80 -21.00 -6.98
N PHE A 113 -14.54 -20.81 -5.69
CA PHE A 113 -14.99 -21.73 -4.64
C PHE A 113 -16.51 -21.83 -4.55
N ARG A 114 -17.23 -20.73 -4.73
CA ARG A 114 -18.71 -20.73 -4.80
C ARG A 114 -19.21 -21.44 -6.05
N ARG A 115 -18.59 -21.19 -7.21
CA ARG A 115 -18.96 -21.84 -8.48
C ARG A 115 -18.75 -23.35 -8.44
N LEU A 116 -17.72 -23.81 -7.72
CA LEU A 116 -17.35 -25.23 -7.58
C LEU A 116 -18.03 -25.94 -6.38
N ASP A 117 -19.14 -25.40 -5.87
CA ASP A 117 -19.86 -25.96 -4.72
C ASP A 117 -18.95 -26.24 -3.51
N ARG A 118 -18.01 -25.32 -3.25
CA ARG A 118 -17.04 -25.40 -2.15
C ARG A 118 -16.04 -26.57 -2.26
N LYS A 119 -15.77 -27.01 -3.48
CA LYS A 119 -14.74 -28.01 -3.78
C LYS A 119 -13.54 -27.34 -4.43
N GLY A 120 -12.41 -28.00 -4.38
CA GLY A 120 -11.24 -27.60 -5.17
C GLY A 120 -11.50 -27.78 -6.66
N GLY A 121 -10.74 -27.09 -7.48
CA GLY A 121 -10.84 -27.19 -8.93
C GLY A 121 -10.10 -26.09 -9.66
N GLU A 122 -10.43 -25.87 -10.92
CA GLU A 122 -9.75 -24.90 -11.78
C GLU A 122 -10.40 -23.52 -11.71
N VAL A 123 -9.58 -22.49 -11.53
CA VAL A 123 -9.96 -21.08 -11.64
C VAL A 123 -10.07 -20.70 -13.10
N THR A 124 -11.20 -20.12 -13.50
CA THR A 124 -11.45 -19.68 -14.87
C THR A 124 -11.17 -18.19 -15.06
N ALA A 125 -11.04 -17.74 -16.31
CA ALA A 125 -10.91 -16.33 -16.66
C ALA A 125 -12.08 -15.48 -16.12
N ARG A 126 -13.28 -16.03 -16.11
CA ARG A 126 -14.47 -15.37 -15.56
C ARG A 126 -14.37 -15.18 -14.05
N ASP A 127 -13.87 -16.18 -13.30
CA ASP A 127 -13.64 -16.05 -11.86
C ASP A 127 -12.63 -14.92 -11.55
N VAL A 128 -11.60 -14.80 -12.38
CA VAL A 128 -10.58 -13.74 -12.26
C VAL A 128 -11.18 -12.36 -12.55
N GLU A 129 -11.95 -12.23 -13.63
CA GLU A 129 -12.60 -10.96 -13.99
C GLU A 129 -13.59 -10.49 -12.91
N GLU A 130 -14.46 -11.38 -12.45
CA GLU A 130 -15.41 -11.10 -11.37
C GLU A 130 -14.69 -10.79 -10.06
N GLY A 131 -13.63 -11.56 -9.73
CA GLY A 131 -12.80 -11.37 -8.53
C GLY A 131 -12.10 -10.02 -8.51
N ILE A 132 -11.48 -9.62 -9.62
CA ILE A 132 -10.84 -8.29 -9.76
C ILE A 132 -11.88 -7.18 -9.62
N GLY A 133 -13.04 -7.33 -10.26
CA GLY A 133 -14.13 -6.35 -10.16
C GLY A 133 -14.61 -6.15 -8.72
N GLU A 134 -14.80 -7.24 -7.97
CA GLU A 134 -15.18 -7.16 -6.56
C GLU A 134 -14.06 -6.59 -5.68
N ALA A 135 -12.81 -6.99 -5.95
CA ALA A 135 -11.66 -6.45 -5.23
C ALA A 135 -11.56 -4.92 -5.38
N ARG A 136 -11.73 -4.40 -6.59
CA ARG A 136 -11.74 -2.96 -6.86
C ARG A 136 -12.85 -2.24 -6.11
N ARG A 137 -14.09 -2.74 -6.16
CA ARG A 137 -15.21 -2.14 -5.42
C ARG A 137 -14.93 -2.06 -3.93
N ARG A 138 -14.35 -3.13 -3.35
CA ARG A 138 -14.01 -3.16 -1.92
C ARG A 138 -12.86 -2.22 -1.58
N PHE A 139 -11.87 -2.15 -2.45
CA PHE A 139 -10.76 -1.22 -2.30
C PHE A 139 -11.24 0.23 -2.32
N ASP A 140 -12.09 0.57 -3.27
CA ASP A 140 -12.70 1.91 -3.35
C ASP A 140 -13.44 2.26 -2.06
N ALA A 141 -14.31 1.38 -1.59
CA ALA A 141 -15.11 1.62 -0.38
C ALA A 141 -14.29 1.66 0.92
N MET A 142 -13.22 0.84 1.02
CA MET A 142 -12.45 0.69 2.26
C MET A 142 -11.25 1.63 2.34
N VAL A 143 -10.71 2.06 1.21
CA VAL A 143 -9.46 2.84 1.14
C VAL A 143 -9.67 4.19 0.47
N ILE A 144 -10.19 4.19 -0.77
CA ILE A 144 -10.26 5.42 -1.57
C ILE A 144 -11.31 6.38 -1.02
N GLU A 145 -12.56 5.93 -0.82
CA GLU A 145 -13.63 6.79 -0.31
C GLU A 145 -13.28 7.43 1.04
N PRO A 146 -12.82 6.67 2.08
CA PRO A 146 -12.41 7.27 3.34
C PRO A 146 -11.24 8.25 3.19
N ALA A 147 -10.23 7.92 2.37
CA ALA A 147 -9.09 8.81 2.14
C ALA A 147 -9.51 10.13 1.46
N MET A 148 -10.42 10.04 0.50
CA MET A 148 -10.91 11.22 -0.24
C MET A 148 -11.88 12.07 0.57
N HIS A 149 -12.61 11.49 1.53
CA HIS A 149 -13.65 12.18 2.30
C HIS A 149 -13.11 13.36 3.13
N HIS A 150 -11.87 13.26 3.60
CA HIS A 150 -11.24 14.29 4.44
C HIS A 150 -10.46 15.34 3.63
N LEU A 151 -10.39 15.18 2.30
CA LEU A 151 -9.66 16.09 1.44
C LEU A 151 -10.54 17.28 1.00
N PRO A 152 -10.00 18.51 0.96
CA PRO A 152 -10.70 19.62 0.39
C PRO A 152 -10.96 19.41 -1.12
N PRO A 153 -12.03 19.97 -1.69
CA PRO A 153 -12.39 19.77 -3.10
C PRO A 153 -11.27 20.10 -4.10
N SER A 154 -10.38 21.02 -3.76
CA SER A 154 -9.21 21.37 -4.57
C SER A 154 -8.17 20.26 -4.61
N ALA A 155 -7.94 19.58 -3.49
CA ALA A 155 -7.03 18.43 -3.42
C ALA A 155 -7.59 17.23 -4.18
N VAL A 156 -8.89 16.97 -4.06
CA VAL A 156 -9.58 15.90 -4.82
C VAL A 156 -9.41 16.14 -6.32
N ARG A 157 -9.68 17.37 -6.81
CA ARG A 157 -9.48 17.71 -8.23
C ARG A 157 -8.03 17.54 -8.67
N PHE A 158 -7.08 17.88 -7.81
CA PHE A 158 -5.66 17.70 -8.09
C PHE A 158 -5.31 16.22 -8.25
N LEU A 159 -5.75 15.35 -7.33
CA LEU A 159 -5.55 13.90 -7.42
C LEU A 159 -6.21 13.29 -8.65
N LEU A 160 -7.43 13.71 -9.00
CA LEU A 160 -8.09 13.24 -10.21
C LEU A 160 -7.33 13.65 -11.48
N ALA A 161 -6.80 14.88 -11.53
CA ALA A 161 -5.98 15.33 -12.63
C ALA A 161 -4.63 14.59 -12.74
N MET A 162 -4.05 14.15 -11.62
CA MET A 162 -2.89 13.26 -11.61
C MET A 162 -3.23 11.86 -12.10
N ALA A 163 -4.39 11.33 -11.72
CA ALA A 163 -4.81 9.98 -12.09
C ALA A 163 -4.99 9.80 -13.63
N GLU A 164 -5.16 10.89 -14.39
CA GLU A 164 -5.19 10.85 -15.85
C GLU A 164 -3.86 10.37 -16.46
N ASP A 165 -2.75 10.48 -15.74
CA ASP A 165 -1.44 10.03 -16.20
C ASP A 165 -1.27 8.49 -16.14
N GLY A 166 -2.16 7.79 -15.43
CA GLY A 166 -2.06 6.35 -15.21
C GLY A 166 -0.77 6.00 -14.45
N ASP A 167 0.02 5.08 -15.01
CA ASP A 167 1.26 4.60 -14.40
C ASP A 167 2.47 5.53 -14.61
N ARG A 168 2.28 6.66 -15.32
CA ARG A 168 3.35 7.62 -15.57
C ARG A 168 3.49 8.58 -14.38
N THR A 169 4.69 9.10 -14.19
CA THR A 169 4.92 10.19 -13.23
C THR A 169 4.21 11.46 -13.71
N SER A 170 3.37 12.04 -12.84
CA SER A 170 2.67 13.29 -13.14
C SER A 170 3.62 14.50 -13.04
N GLU A 171 3.75 15.24 -14.11
CA GLU A 171 4.46 16.50 -14.10
C GLU A 171 3.57 17.62 -13.56
N THR A 172 4.07 18.42 -12.62
CA THR A 172 3.30 19.51 -11.99
C THR A 172 2.73 20.51 -13.01
N ALA A 173 3.47 20.76 -14.10
CA ALA A 173 3.03 21.64 -15.17
C ALA A 173 1.82 21.08 -15.95
N GLU A 174 1.81 19.77 -16.24
CA GLU A 174 0.70 19.10 -16.93
C GLU A 174 -0.55 19.06 -16.05
N VAL A 175 -0.40 18.71 -14.77
CA VAL A 175 -1.50 18.74 -13.81
C VAL A 175 -2.08 20.15 -13.66
N ALA A 176 -1.22 21.18 -13.59
CA ALA A 176 -1.66 22.57 -13.52
C ALA A 176 -2.45 22.98 -14.78
N ALA A 177 -2.01 22.57 -15.96
CA ALA A 177 -2.71 22.84 -17.23
C ALA A 177 -4.11 22.19 -17.26
N ARG A 178 -4.23 20.93 -16.84
CA ARG A 178 -5.54 20.22 -16.71
C ARG A 178 -6.51 20.94 -15.77
N LEU A 179 -5.97 21.54 -14.72
CA LEU A 179 -6.76 22.30 -13.74
C LEU A 179 -7.01 23.76 -14.16
N ASN A 180 -6.59 24.16 -15.36
CA ASN A 180 -6.64 25.56 -15.81
C ASN A 180 -5.94 26.53 -14.85
N GLY A 181 -4.89 26.07 -14.18
CA GLY A 181 -4.13 26.81 -13.18
C GLY A 181 -2.66 27.01 -13.57
N SER A 182 -1.93 27.70 -12.70
CA SER A 182 -0.47 27.85 -12.80
C SER A 182 0.24 26.85 -11.87
N ILE A 183 1.52 26.56 -12.13
CA ILE A 183 2.36 25.73 -11.26
C ILE A 183 2.35 26.28 -9.82
N THR A 184 2.38 27.61 -9.68
CA THR A 184 2.34 28.28 -8.37
C THR A 184 1.04 28.02 -7.60
N SER A 185 -0.09 27.89 -8.32
CA SER A 185 -1.40 27.63 -7.68
C SER A 185 -1.56 26.19 -7.22
N VAL A 186 -0.89 25.23 -7.86
CA VAL A 186 -1.00 23.78 -7.52
C VAL A 186 0.09 23.28 -6.59
N SER A 187 1.23 23.97 -6.51
CA SER A 187 2.35 23.58 -5.63
C SER A 187 1.97 23.45 -4.15
N PRO A 188 1.11 24.32 -3.55
CA PRO A 188 0.65 24.12 -2.18
C PRO A 188 -0.25 22.89 -1.99
N LEU A 189 -0.98 22.47 -3.03
CA LEU A 189 -1.81 21.26 -3.00
C LEU A 189 -0.91 20.02 -2.96
N ARG A 190 0.12 19.99 -3.80
CA ARG A 190 1.13 18.93 -3.81
C ARG A 190 1.86 18.79 -2.48
N ALA A 191 2.15 19.89 -1.79
CA ALA A 191 2.86 19.86 -0.51
C ALA A 191 2.02 19.36 0.67
N ARG A 192 0.69 19.28 0.49
CA ARG A 192 -0.27 18.82 1.52
C ARG A 192 -0.71 17.37 1.33
N LEU A 193 -0.41 16.78 0.19
CA LEU A 193 -0.69 15.40 -0.19
C LEU A 193 0.54 14.52 0.02
#